data_3f3c7112464ed830190ea31c098b2d96
#
_entry.id   3f3c7112464ed830190ea31c098b2d96
#
_cell.length_a   1.000
_cell.length_b   1.000
_cell.length_c   1.000
_cell.angle_alpha   90.00
_cell.angle_beta   90.00
_cell.angle_gamma   90.00
#
_symmetry.space_group_name_H-M   'P 1'
#
loop_
_entity.id
_entity.type
_entity.pdbx_description
1 polymer ?
#
loop_
_entity_poly.entity_id
_entity_poly.type
_entity_poly.pdbx_seq_one_letter_code
_entity_poly.pdbx_strand_id
1 'polypeptide(L)'
;MLIRRLFIALALSLAAAGAMAQDKVVYHFDDAAAQALKGLRNIKNHLDVDPSAKITAVSHANGVDFLMKDAKDRNGNPYEVAVQELVARGVKFEVCEITLKNRNLKKEQFI
;
A
#
# COMPACT_ATOMS: atom_id res chain seq x y z
N MET A 1 21.91 -17.33 -42.37
CA MET A 1 22.70 -17.00 -41.16
C MET A 1 22.33 -15.65 -40.58
N LEU A 2 22.22 -14.57 -41.36
CA LEU A 2 21.83 -13.24 -40.88
C LEU A 2 20.41 -13.19 -40.30
N ILE A 3 19.44 -13.82 -40.94
CA ILE A 3 18.04 -13.88 -40.48
C ILE A 3 17.91 -14.60 -39.13
N ARG A 4 18.64 -15.68 -38.93
CA ARG A 4 18.63 -16.44 -37.69
C ARG A 4 19.19 -15.63 -36.51
N ARG A 5 20.21 -14.79 -36.76
CA ARG A 5 20.80 -13.90 -35.75
C ARG A 5 19.84 -12.75 -35.39
N LEU A 6 19.12 -12.22 -36.36
CA LEU A 6 18.10 -11.19 -36.19
C LEU A 6 16.94 -11.69 -35.33
N PHE A 7 16.43 -12.90 -35.57
CA PHE A 7 15.37 -13.53 -34.77
C PHE A 7 15.76 -13.74 -33.31
N ILE A 8 17.00 -14.19 -33.05
CA ILE A 8 17.52 -14.37 -31.69
C ILE A 8 17.63 -13.05 -30.95
N ALA A 9 18.11 -11.98 -31.60
CA ALA A 9 18.22 -10.65 -31.01
C ALA A 9 16.84 -10.05 -30.67
N LEU A 10 15.85 -10.26 -31.52
CA LEU A 10 14.48 -9.80 -31.29
C LEU A 10 13.80 -10.55 -30.15
N ALA A 11 13.99 -11.86 -30.04
CA ALA A 11 13.46 -12.68 -28.95
C ALA A 11 14.07 -12.28 -27.60
N LEU A 12 15.37 -11.97 -27.53
CA LEU A 12 16.03 -11.48 -26.34
C LEU A 12 15.53 -10.10 -25.91
N SER A 13 15.26 -9.18 -26.85
CA SER A 13 14.70 -7.86 -26.54
C SER A 13 13.29 -7.95 -25.98
N LEU A 14 12.43 -8.82 -26.50
CA LEU A 14 11.09 -9.06 -25.98
C LEU A 14 11.10 -9.70 -24.58
N ALA A 15 12.02 -10.65 -24.34
CA ALA A 15 12.17 -11.27 -23.03
C ALA A 15 12.66 -10.26 -21.98
N ALA A 16 13.57 -9.33 -22.32
CA ALA A 16 14.03 -8.27 -21.43
C ALA A 16 12.93 -7.27 -21.11
N ALA A 17 12.07 -6.89 -22.07
CA ALA A 17 10.92 -6.01 -21.83
C ALA A 17 9.85 -6.64 -20.92
N GLY A 18 9.64 -7.98 -21.00
CA GLY A 18 8.72 -8.72 -20.14
C GLY A 18 9.24 -9.03 -18.73
N ALA A 19 10.53 -8.79 -18.47
CA ALA A 19 11.19 -9.11 -17.19
C ALA A 19 11.24 -7.94 -16.20
N MET A 20 10.53 -6.80 -16.45
CA MET A 20 10.48 -5.67 -15.52
C MET A 20 9.77 -6.08 -14.23
N ALA A 21 10.48 -5.96 -13.11
CA ALA A 21 9.92 -6.23 -11.80
C ALA A 21 8.88 -5.17 -11.42
N GLN A 22 7.82 -5.58 -10.71
CA GLN A 22 6.87 -4.65 -10.11
C GLN A 22 7.55 -3.91 -8.96
N ASP A 23 7.19 -2.64 -8.81
CA ASP A 23 7.60 -1.87 -7.63
C ASP A 23 6.91 -2.43 -6.39
N LYS A 24 7.72 -2.69 -5.36
CA LYS A 24 7.25 -3.06 -4.03
C LYS A 24 7.55 -1.93 -3.08
N VAL A 25 6.52 -1.36 -2.50
CA VAL A 25 6.62 -0.14 -1.70
C VAL A 25 6.00 -0.36 -0.32
N VAL A 26 6.67 0.10 0.72
CA VAL A 26 6.16 0.12 2.09
C VAL A 26 5.91 1.56 2.50
N TYR A 27 4.68 1.85 2.89
CA TYR A 27 4.31 3.08 3.58
C TYR A 27 4.26 2.80 5.08
N HIS A 28 4.86 3.66 5.86
CA HIS A 28 4.98 3.48 7.30
C HIS A 28 4.25 4.60 8.04
N PHE A 29 3.38 4.23 8.99
CA PHE A 29 2.59 5.15 9.79
C PHE A 29 2.90 4.96 11.27
N ASP A 30 3.36 6.00 11.95
CA ASP A 30 3.59 6.00 13.39
C ASP A 30 2.73 7.02 14.14
N ASP A 31 2.09 7.94 13.40
CA ASP A 31 1.19 8.96 13.95
C ASP A 31 0.04 9.22 12.98
N ALA A 32 -1.13 8.69 13.29
CA ALA A 32 -2.30 8.81 12.43
C ALA A 32 -2.75 10.26 12.26
N ALA A 33 -2.72 11.05 13.32
CA ALA A 33 -3.15 12.45 13.26
C ALA A 33 -2.33 13.28 12.27
N ALA A 34 -1.01 13.04 12.23
CA ALA A 34 -0.11 13.77 11.34
C ALA A 34 -0.01 13.17 9.94
N GLN A 35 -0.22 11.86 9.79
CA GLN A 35 0.18 11.14 8.59
C GLN A 35 -0.97 10.50 7.80
N ALA A 36 -2.08 10.14 8.45
CA ALA A 36 -3.06 9.26 7.81
C ALA A 36 -3.70 9.86 6.55
N LEU A 37 -4.25 11.06 6.63
CA LEU A 37 -4.86 11.71 5.46
C LEU A 37 -3.88 11.87 4.29
N LYS A 38 -2.70 12.39 4.60
CA LYS A 38 -1.65 12.60 3.60
C LYS A 38 -1.16 11.28 3.02
N GLY A 39 -0.92 10.29 3.87
CA GLY A 39 -0.42 8.97 3.47
C GLY A 39 -1.40 8.22 2.60
N LEU A 40 -2.68 8.19 2.96
CA LEU A 40 -3.72 7.55 2.15
C LEU A 40 -3.85 8.22 0.77
N ARG A 41 -3.77 9.55 0.72
CA ARG A 41 -3.76 10.28 -0.55
C ARG A 41 -2.53 9.95 -1.39
N ASN A 42 -1.36 9.86 -0.77
CA ASN A 42 -0.13 9.52 -1.47
C ASN A 42 -0.18 8.10 -2.03
N ILE A 43 -0.72 7.14 -1.28
CA ILE A 43 -0.92 5.77 -1.76
C ILE A 43 -1.85 5.76 -2.98
N LYS A 44 -2.97 6.47 -2.92
CA LYS A 44 -3.89 6.59 -4.04
C LYS A 44 -3.21 7.17 -5.27
N ASN A 45 -2.49 8.27 -5.12
CA ASN A 45 -1.75 8.91 -6.21
C ASN A 45 -0.68 7.99 -6.80
N HIS A 46 0.01 7.25 -5.95
CA HIS A 46 1.00 6.26 -6.39
C HIS A 46 0.36 5.21 -7.30
N LEU A 47 -0.75 4.64 -6.88
CA LEU A 47 -1.48 3.64 -7.68
C LEU A 47 -2.09 4.24 -8.96
N ASP A 48 -2.48 5.50 -8.95
CA ASP A 48 -3.00 6.17 -10.14
C ASP A 48 -1.90 6.31 -11.22
N VAL A 49 -0.65 6.53 -10.80
CA VAL A 49 0.51 6.61 -11.70
C VAL A 49 1.05 5.24 -12.07
N ASP A 50 1.13 4.32 -11.12
CA ASP A 50 1.60 2.95 -11.31
C ASP A 50 0.61 1.94 -10.71
N PRO A 51 -0.41 1.53 -11.48
CA PRO A 51 -1.42 0.57 -11.01
C PRO A 51 -0.86 -0.82 -10.66
N SER A 52 0.34 -1.15 -11.12
CA SER A 52 0.97 -2.45 -10.87
C SER A 52 1.78 -2.49 -9.57
N ALA A 53 2.01 -1.35 -8.92
CA ALA A 53 2.78 -1.29 -7.68
C ALA A 53 2.16 -2.16 -6.57
N LYS A 54 3.02 -2.89 -5.86
CA LYS A 54 2.64 -3.69 -4.68
C LYS A 54 2.90 -2.84 -3.43
N ILE A 55 1.83 -2.36 -2.83
CA ILE A 55 1.90 -1.45 -1.70
C ILE A 55 1.45 -2.14 -0.42
N THR A 56 2.28 -2.05 0.61
CA THR A 56 1.96 -2.44 1.98
C THR A 56 2.06 -1.22 2.88
N ALA A 57 1.02 -0.94 3.63
CA ALA A 57 0.99 0.11 4.64
C ALA A 57 1.14 -0.51 6.03
N VAL A 58 2.24 -0.22 6.70
CA VAL A 58 2.57 -0.75 8.02
C VAL A 58 2.34 0.34 9.06
N SER A 59 1.56 0.02 10.09
CA SER A 59 1.21 0.96 11.15
C SER A 59 1.64 0.45 12.51
N HIS A 60 2.18 1.33 13.33
CA HIS A 60 2.52 1.06 14.73
C HIS A 60 2.30 2.29 15.60
N ALA A 61 2.37 2.12 16.91
CA ALA A 61 2.10 3.16 17.90
C ALA A 61 0.77 3.89 17.61
N ASN A 62 0.75 5.21 17.63
CA ASN A 62 -0.45 5.98 17.29
C ASN A 62 -0.79 5.95 15.80
N GLY A 63 0.09 5.41 14.97
CA GLY A 63 -0.17 5.22 13.55
C GLY A 63 -1.25 4.19 13.24
N VAL A 64 -1.67 3.35 14.20
CA VAL A 64 -2.74 2.38 14.00
C VAL A 64 -4.14 2.98 14.13
N ASP A 65 -4.27 4.16 14.69
CA ASP A 65 -5.57 4.74 15.09
C ASP A 65 -6.51 4.95 13.91
N PHE A 66 -6.01 5.29 12.74
CA PHE A 66 -6.87 5.47 11.56
C PHE A 66 -7.46 4.17 11.01
N LEU A 67 -6.90 3.02 11.40
CA LEU A 67 -7.39 1.70 11.00
C LEU A 67 -8.43 1.13 11.97
N MET A 68 -8.72 1.81 13.07
CA MET A 68 -9.76 1.39 13.99
C MET A 68 -11.13 1.70 13.41
N LYS A 69 -12.11 0.82 13.73
CA LYS A 69 -13.52 1.05 13.39
C LYS A 69 -13.94 2.39 13.98
N ASP A 70 -14.78 3.11 13.28
CA ASP A 70 -15.32 4.42 13.70
C ASP A 70 -14.30 5.56 13.77
N ALA A 71 -13.03 5.34 13.42
CA ALA A 71 -12.05 6.41 13.32
C ALA A 71 -12.42 7.39 12.21
N LYS A 72 -12.35 8.68 12.53
CA LYS A 72 -12.68 9.77 11.61
C LYS A 72 -11.50 10.73 11.48
N ASP A 73 -11.36 11.33 10.30
CA ASP A 73 -10.40 12.39 10.09
C ASP A 73 -10.86 13.70 10.73
N ARG A 74 -10.01 14.73 10.65
CA ARG A 74 -10.32 16.07 11.21
C ARG A 74 -11.52 16.75 10.56
N ASN A 75 -11.96 16.28 9.39
CA ASN A 75 -13.13 16.78 8.67
C ASN A 75 -14.39 15.97 8.99
N GLY A 76 -14.30 14.98 9.87
CA GLY A 76 -15.40 14.09 10.26
C GLY A 76 -15.67 12.94 9.28
N ASN A 77 -14.81 12.71 8.30
CA ASN A 77 -14.96 11.61 7.35
C ASN A 77 -14.38 10.32 7.92
N PRO A 78 -15.11 9.18 7.86
CA PRO A 78 -14.57 7.90 8.29
C PRO A 78 -13.36 7.50 7.44
N TYR A 79 -12.28 7.10 8.09
CA TYR A 79 -11.12 6.55 7.38
C TYR A 79 -11.44 5.24 6.67
N GLU A 80 -12.41 4.50 7.17
CA GLU A 80 -12.78 3.17 6.64
C GLU A 80 -13.08 3.22 5.14
N VAL A 81 -13.75 4.25 4.65
CA VAL A 81 -14.08 4.39 3.22
C VAL A 81 -12.82 4.42 2.36
N ALA A 82 -11.87 5.29 2.69
CA ALA A 82 -10.61 5.41 1.95
C ALA A 82 -9.74 4.15 2.07
N VAL A 83 -9.70 3.54 3.25
CA VAL A 83 -8.95 2.29 3.47
C VAL A 83 -9.54 1.16 2.64
N GLN A 84 -10.85 0.97 2.64
CA GLN A 84 -11.51 -0.08 1.87
C GLN A 84 -11.33 0.10 0.35
N GLU A 85 -11.36 1.32 -0.15
CA GLU A 85 -11.07 1.60 -1.56
C GLU A 85 -9.66 1.17 -1.95
N LEU A 86 -8.68 1.44 -1.09
CA LEU A 86 -7.29 1.04 -1.34
C LEU A 86 -7.10 -0.48 -1.19
N VAL A 87 -7.76 -1.12 -0.25
CA VAL A 87 -7.78 -2.59 -0.13
C VAL A 87 -8.32 -3.22 -1.41
N ALA A 88 -9.41 -2.67 -1.96
CA ALA A 88 -9.96 -3.14 -3.23
C ALA A 88 -8.98 -2.99 -4.40
N ARG A 89 -8.04 -2.05 -4.32
CA ARG A 89 -6.95 -1.85 -5.29
C ARG A 89 -5.68 -2.66 -4.98
N GLY A 90 -5.71 -3.53 -3.98
CA GLY A 90 -4.63 -4.45 -3.66
C GLY A 90 -3.64 -3.97 -2.60
N VAL A 91 -3.91 -2.86 -1.93
CA VAL A 91 -3.08 -2.39 -0.80
C VAL A 91 -3.29 -3.29 0.41
N LYS A 92 -2.19 -3.70 1.05
CA LYS A 92 -2.22 -4.42 2.32
C LYS A 92 -1.99 -3.43 3.46
N PHE A 93 -2.87 -3.46 4.45
CA PHE A 93 -2.69 -2.72 5.70
C PHE A 93 -2.32 -3.69 6.82
N GLU A 94 -1.20 -3.45 7.46
CA GLU A 94 -0.67 -4.28 8.53
C GLU A 94 -0.51 -3.46 9.81
N VAL A 95 -0.86 -4.06 10.94
CA VAL A 95 -0.75 -3.46 12.27
C VAL A 95 0.26 -4.21 13.10
N CYS A 96 1.14 -3.48 13.78
CA CYS A 96 2.17 -4.05 14.63
C CYS A 96 1.56 -4.77 15.84
N GLU A 97 1.86 -6.05 16.01
CA GLU A 97 1.38 -6.86 17.14
C GLU A 97 1.84 -6.33 18.50
N ILE A 98 3.08 -5.81 18.57
CA ILE A 98 3.61 -5.21 19.79
C ILE A 98 2.78 -3.99 20.20
N THR A 99 2.37 -3.16 19.23
CA THR A 99 1.48 -2.03 19.48
C THR A 99 0.12 -2.49 20.02
N LEU A 100 -0.46 -3.52 19.45
CA LEU A 100 -1.72 -4.09 19.95
C LEU A 100 -1.58 -4.51 21.42
N LYS A 101 -0.52 -5.22 21.74
CA LYS A 101 -0.24 -5.68 23.11
C LYS A 101 -0.03 -4.52 24.06
N ASN A 102 0.83 -3.57 23.71
CA ASN A 102 1.20 -2.45 24.59
C ASN A 102 0.03 -1.50 24.85
N ARG A 103 -0.87 -1.34 23.88
CA ARG A 103 -2.04 -0.46 23.99
C ARG A 103 -3.31 -1.22 24.37
N ASN A 104 -3.23 -2.52 24.61
CA ASN A 104 -4.35 -3.39 24.92
C ASN A 104 -5.48 -3.29 23.85
N LEU A 105 -5.10 -3.30 22.58
CA LEU A 105 -6.02 -3.27 21.46
C LEU A 105 -6.26 -4.68 20.93
N LYS A 106 -7.47 -4.94 20.48
CA LYS A 106 -7.90 -6.24 19.93
C LYS A 106 -8.17 -6.12 18.44
N LYS A 107 -7.93 -7.21 17.71
CA LYS A 107 -8.13 -7.26 16.25
C LYS A 107 -9.55 -6.87 15.83
N GLU A 108 -10.54 -7.19 16.63
CA GLU A 108 -11.96 -6.88 16.38
C GLU A 108 -12.26 -5.38 16.39
N GLN A 109 -11.37 -4.55 16.93
CA GLN A 109 -11.53 -3.09 16.95
C GLN A 109 -11.10 -2.42 15.64
N PHE A 110 -10.50 -3.17 14.72
CA PHE A 110 -9.98 -2.67 13.45
C PHE A 110 -10.91 -2.95 12.28
N ILE A 111 -10.72 -2.14 11.26
CA ILE A 111 -11.41 -2.26 9.97
C ILE A 111 -11.19 -3.64 9.36
#